data_8d72122c67d3c05caa3757ad6fa520bd
#
_entry.id   8d72122c67d3c05caa3757ad6fa520bd
#
_cell.length_a   1.000
_cell.length_b   1.000
_cell.length_c   1.000
_cell.angle_alpha   90.00
_cell.angle_beta   90.00
_cell.angle_gamma   90.00
#
_symmetry.space_group_name_H-M   'P 1'
#
loop_
_entity.id
_entity.type
_entity.pdbx_description
1 polymer ?
#
loop_
_entity_poly.entity_id
_entity_poly.type
_entity_poly.pdbx_seq_one_letter_code
_entity_poly.pdbx_strand_id
1 'polypeptide(L)'
;TYMTDSTRRHDMAQWSASAGIRADGVQVKALSKELISEIAASYGEAAGLAKRAGFEMLMIHGGHGWLINQFLSPLFNHREDEYGGCLENRCRFAVEVLQAVRRAVGGGFPIEFRMSGAELVEGGYDLEEGIRIAKQLEPYIDLLHVSAGTYQKTFGQTHPSMFTEHGCNVYLAAEIKKHVSVPVAAIGGLSDPAQMEGIIASGQADIVYMARALLADPFLPRKVCENRETEIVKCLRCFTCMAERAVTSTRRCTVNPLIGREMDGVEVLPAPERKKVLVAGGGPGGLYAAYTAARRGHRVILCEKEGELGGILKSEQAIPFKHEMYELAGTYAALAINAGVEIRLNTEATAEYVERE
;
A
#
# COMPACT_ATOMS: atom_id res chain seq x y z
N THR A 1 -18.44 10.93 3.12
CA THR A 1 -17.27 10.64 3.94
C THR A 1 -17.28 11.58 5.12
N TYR A 2 -17.79 11.14 6.25
CA TYR A 2 -17.86 11.91 7.50
C TYR A 2 -16.50 12.01 8.20
N MET A 3 -15.45 11.61 7.54
CA MET A 3 -14.13 11.56 8.13
C MET A 3 -13.21 12.59 7.52
N THR A 4 -12.88 13.52 8.32
CA THR A 4 -11.50 13.86 8.63
C THR A 4 -10.53 13.83 7.46
N ASP A 5 -10.87 14.43 6.33
CA ASP A 5 -9.80 15.04 5.54
C ASP A 5 -9.39 16.31 6.31
N SER A 6 -8.42 16.10 7.20
CA SER A 6 -7.96 17.05 8.18
C SER A 6 -7.33 18.29 7.56
N THR A 7 -7.10 18.31 6.26
CA THR A 7 -6.23 19.32 5.67
C THR A 7 -6.95 20.42 4.92
N ARG A 8 -8.28 20.32 4.63
CA ARG A 8 -8.89 21.24 3.67
C ARG A 8 -10.30 21.75 3.98
N ARG A 9 -10.97 21.34 5.09
CA ARG A 9 -12.33 21.78 5.41
C ARG A 9 -12.52 22.03 6.89
N HIS A 10 -11.91 23.09 7.39
CA HIS A 10 -12.12 23.58 8.77
C HIS A 10 -13.55 24.04 9.06
N ASP A 11 -14.34 24.26 8.05
CA ASP A 11 -15.70 24.78 8.11
C ASP A 11 -16.80 23.70 8.20
N MET A 12 -16.47 22.43 8.01
CA MET A 12 -17.44 21.34 8.09
C MET A 12 -17.46 20.69 9.47
N ALA A 13 -18.67 20.46 9.99
CA ALA A 13 -18.87 19.67 11.21
C ALA A 13 -18.20 18.31 11.08
N GLN A 14 -17.32 18.00 12.04
CA GLN A 14 -16.64 16.70 12.09
C GLN A 14 -17.34 15.80 13.10
N TRP A 15 -17.47 14.52 12.76
CA TRP A 15 -18.22 13.53 13.50
C TRP A 15 -17.36 12.30 13.79
N SER A 16 -17.56 11.69 14.97
CA SER A 16 -16.87 10.50 15.44
C SER A 16 -17.84 9.63 16.25
N ALA A 17 -17.37 8.47 16.72
CA ALA A 17 -18.10 7.66 17.68
C ALA A 17 -18.44 8.46 18.95
N SER A 18 -17.49 9.27 19.47
CA SER A 18 -17.64 10.10 20.64
C SER A 18 -17.22 11.55 20.37
N ALA A 19 -17.79 12.48 21.12
CA ALA A 19 -17.37 13.88 21.08
C ALA A 19 -15.96 14.07 21.65
N GLY A 20 -15.24 15.06 21.15
CA GLY A 20 -13.88 15.36 21.62
C GLY A 20 -13.23 16.51 20.89
N ILE A 21 -11.96 16.72 21.16
CA ILE A 21 -11.11 17.70 20.50
C ILE A 21 -9.96 16.97 19.86
N ARG A 22 -9.72 17.20 18.57
CA ARG A 22 -8.58 16.66 17.85
C ARG A 22 -7.27 17.36 18.26
N ALA A 23 -6.13 16.76 17.93
CA ALA A 23 -4.82 17.33 18.22
C ALA A 23 -4.58 18.71 17.57
N ASP A 24 -5.29 19.03 16.48
CA ASP A 24 -5.26 20.31 15.78
C ASP A 24 -6.28 21.33 16.33
N GLY A 25 -6.95 21.01 17.46
CA GLY A 25 -7.94 21.89 18.12
C GLY A 25 -9.36 21.84 17.52
N VAL A 26 -9.59 21.04 16.49
CA VAL A 26 -10.92 20.94 15.86
C VAL A 26 -11.88 20.18 16.78
N GLN A 27 -13.07 20.77 17.03
CA GLN A 27 -14.16 20.14 17.75
C GLN A 27 -14.78 19.01 16.93
N VAL A 28 -14.95 17.86 17.53
CA VAL A 28 -15.59 16.68 16.94
C VAL A 28 -16.86 16.35 17.72
N LYS A 29 -17.96 16.16 17.02
CA LYS A 29 -19.26 15.81 17.60
C LYS A 29 -19.45 14.29 17.61
N ALA A 30 -20.15 13.78 18.63
CA ALA A 30 -20.62 12.39 18.60
C ALA A 30 -21.75 12.24 17.58
N LEU A 31 -21.71 11.17 16.80
CA LEU A 31 -22.83 10.81 15.91
C LEU A 31 -24.09 10.50 16.74
N SER A 32 -25.24 11.05 16.31
CA SER A 32 -26.53 10.61 16.83
C SER A 32 -26.89 9.23 16.29
N LYS A 33 -27.85 8.54 16.89
CA LYS A 33 -28.29 7.21 16.45
C LYS A 33 -28.93 7.25 15.06
N GLU A 34 -29.62 8.33 14.76
CA GLU A 34 -30.23 8.57 13.45
C GLU A 34 -29.13 8.69 12.37
N LEU A 35 -28.08 9.48 12.63
CA LEU A 35 -26.94 9.60 11.71
C LEU A 35 -26.16 8.29 11.57
N ILE A 36 -26.01 7.50 12.62
CA ILE A 36 -25.38 6.17 12.55
C ILE A 36 -26.17 5.28 11.58
N SER A 37 -27.50 5.23 11.74
CA SER A 37 -28.38 4.44 10.86
C SER A 37 -28.35 4.93 9.41
N GLU A 38 -28.37 6.24 9.19
CA GLU A 38 -28.27 6.87 7.86
C GLU A 38 -26.91 6.54 7.18
N ILE A 39 -25.82 6.60 7.93
CA ILE A 39 -24.49 6.24 7.40
C ILE A 39 -24.45 4.75 7.04
N ALA A 40 -24.96 3.86 7.89
CA ALA A 40 -25.01 2.44 7.58
C ALA A 40 -25.84 2.16 6.31
N ALA A 41 -26.97 2.82 6.14
CA ALA A 41 -27.78 2.75 4.90
C ALA A 41 -27.00 3.23 3.67
N SER A 42 -26.28 4.35 3.78
CA SER A 42 -25.46 4.92 2.70
C SER A 42 -24.33 3.98 2.24
N TYR A 43 -23.75 3.19 3.15
CA TYR A 43 -22.81 2.11 2.77
C TYR A 43 -23.50 1.07 1.87
N GLY A 44 -24.72 0.67 2.20
CA GLY A 44 -25.52 -0.24 1.38
C GLY A 44 -25.81 0.33 -0.02
N GLU A 45 -26.24 1.58 -0.10
CA GLU A 45 -26.49 2.25 -1.38
C GLU A 45 -25.23 2.32 -2.24
N ALA A 46 -24.10 2.74 -1.65
CA ALA A 46 -22.81 2.79 -2.33
C ALA A 46 -22.36 1.42 -2.83
N ALA A 47 -22.57 0.38 -2.03
CA ALA A 47 -22.25 -1.02 -2.41
C ALA A 47 -23.12 -1.47 -3.59
N GLY A 48 -24.41 -1.16 -3.59
CA GLY A 48 -25.31 -1.43 -4.70
C GLY A 48 -24.92 -0.70 -5.99
N LEU A 49 -24.46 0.55 -5.89
CA LEU A 49 -23.90 1.30 -7.02
C LEU A 49 -22.64 0.64 -7.57
N ALA A 50 -21.70 0.27 -6.71
CA ALA A 50 -20.46 -0.38 -7.13
C ALA A 50 -20.73 -1.72 -7.85
N LYS A 51 -21.63 -2.56 -7.32
CA LYS A 51 -22.04 -3.79 -8.00
C LYS A 51 -22.62 -3.52 -9.38
N ARG A 52 -23.51 -2.52 -9.53
CA ARG A 52 -24.05 -2.14 -10.85
C ARG A 52 -22.98 -1.57 -11.79
N ALA A 53 -21.92 -0.97 -11.27
CA ALA A 53 -20.79 -0.48 -12.04
C ALA A 53 -19.82 -1.59 -12.48
N GLY A 54 -20.09 -2.86 -12.13
CA GLY A 54 -19.29 -4.01 -12.55
C GLY A 54 -18.16 -4.40 -11.60
N PHE A 55 -18.13 -3.85 -10.38
CA PHE A 55 -17.21 -4.39 -9.37
C PHE A 55 -17.67 -5.77 -8.93
N GLU A 56 -16.71 -6.66 -8.72
CA GLU A 56 -16.96 -8.07 -8.38
C GLU A 56 -16.78 -8.34 -6.88
N MET A 57 -16.22 -7.40 -6.12
CA MET A 57 -15.95 -7.48 -4.69
C MET A 57 -15.87 -6.08 -4.09
N LEU A 58 -16.16 -5.94 -2.80
CA LEU A 58 -16.01 -4.69 -2.04
C LEU A 58 -15.22 -4.92 -0.77
N MET A 59 -14.33 -3.97 -0.44
CA MET A 59 -13.65 -3.91 0.85
C MET A 59 -14.27 -2.81 1.72
N ILE A 60 -14.76 -3.19 2.90
CA ILE A 60 -15.22 -2.26 3.94
C ILE A 60 -14.06 -1.98 4.89
N HIS A 61 -13.70 -0.72 5.00
CA HIS A 61 -12.55 -0.32 5.82
C HIS A 61 -12.95 -0.01 7.26
N GLY A 62 -12.64 -0.94 8.16
CA GLY A 62 -12.90 -0.85 9.60
C GLY A 62 -11.65 -0.78 10.47
N GLY A 63 -10.53 -0.29 9.97
CA GLY A 63 -9.28 -0.16 10.70
C GLY A 63 -8.71 1.27 10.74
N HIS A 64 -7.54 1.41 11.32
CA HIS A 64 -6.66 2.58 11.25
C HIS A 64 -7.20 3.88 11.86
N GLY A 65 -8.15 3.82 12.80
CA GLY A 65 -8.76 5.01 13.41
C GLY A 65 -9.80 5.70 12.53
N TRP A 66 -10.26 5.05 11.42
CA TRP A 66 -11.37 5.53 10.60
C TRP A 66 -12.71 5.25 11.27
N LEU A 67 -13.81 5.81 10.74
CA LEU A 67 -15.09 5.88 11.45
C LEU A 67 -15.54 4.54 12.06
N ILE A 68 -15.53 3.46 11.30
CA ILE A 68 -15.91 2.13 11.83
C ILE A 68 -14.94 1.69 12.93
N ASN A 69 -13.62 1.88 12.73
CA ASN A 69 -12.64 1.57 13.77
C ASN A 69 -12.85 2.40 15.04
N GLN A 70 -13.29 3.66 14.91
CA GLN A 70 -13.57 4.51 16.07
C GLN A 70 -14.71 3.96 16.95
N PHE A 71 -15.67 3.26 16.35
CA PHE A 71 -16.71 2.55 17.13
C PHE A 71 -16.15 1.29 17.78
N LEU A 72 -15.30 0.53 17.07
CA LEU A 72 -14.69 -0.71 17.59
C LEU A 72 -13.74 -0.45 18.76
N SER A 73 -13.01 0.66 18.72
CA SER A 73 -11.90 0.97 19.60
C SER A 73 -12.32 1.60 20.92
N PRO A 74 -11.87 1.06 22.06
CA PRO A 74 -12.09 1.72 23.36
C PRO A 74 -11.31 3.05 23.47
N LEU A 75 -10.26 3.25 22.66
CA LEU A 75 -9.47 4.49 22.60
C LEU A 75 -10.31 5.68 22.09
N PHE A 76 -11.29 5.44 21.24
CA PHE A 76 -12.09 6.47 20.58
C PHE A 76 -13.57 6.43 20.98
N ASN A 77 -14.08 5.27 21.42
CA ASN A 77 -15.48 5.05 21.74
C ASN A 77 -15.70 5.10 23.25
N HIS A 78 -16.18 6.24 23.72
CA HIS A 78 -16.56 6.48 25.12
C HIS A 78 -18.09 6.61 25.30
N ARG A 79 -18.86 5.99 24.37
CA ARG A 79 -20.33 5.99 24.45
C ARG A 79 -20.84 5.09 25.57
N GLU A 80 -21.94 5.51 26.15
CA GLU A 80 -22.66 4.76 27.22
C GLU A 80 -23.98 4.17 26.71
N ASP A 81 -24.28 4.34 25.42
CA ASP A 81 -25.46 3.75 24.77
C ASP A 81 -25.14 2.40 24.10
N GLU A 82 -26.09 1.86 23.33
CA GLU A 82 -25.97 0.57 22.65
C GLU A 82 -24.85 0.48 21.59
N TYR A 83 -24.14 1.57 21.32
CA TYR A 83 -22.98 1.59 20.43
C TYR A 83 -21.63 1.70 21.17
N GLY A 84 -21.64 1.65 22.52
CA GLY A 84 -20.45 1.77 23.34
C GLY A 84 -20.40 0.81 24.54
N GLY A 85 -19.35 0.92 25.35
CA GLY A 85 -19.13 0.07 26.51
C GLY A 85 -18.61 -1.33 26.13
N CYS A 86 -19.44 -2.37 26.19
CA CYS A 86 -19.01 -3.74 25.88
C CYS A 86 -18.65 -3.95 24.40
N LEU A 87 -17.92 -5.03 24.12
CA LEU A 87 -17.45 -5.35 22.77
C LEU A 87 -18.60 -5.49 21.77
N GLU A 88 -19.66 -6.15 22.14
CA GLU A 88 -20.83 -6.38 21.28
C GLU A 88 -21.45 -5.05 20.83
N ASN A 89 -21.56 -4.09 21.74
CA ASN A 89 -22.06 -2.77 21.44
C ASN A 89 -21.10 -1.98 20.53
N ARG A 90 -19.80 -2.06 20.78
CA ARG A 90 -18.79 -1.40 19.92
C ARG A 90 -18.75 -2.01 18.52
N CYS A 91 -19.03 -3.29 18.35
CA CYS A 91 -19.14 -3.95 17.04
C CYS A 91 -20.46 -3.65 16.31
N ARG A 92 -21.49 -3.16 16.98
CA ARG A 92 -22.86 -2.96 16.43
C ARG A 92 -22.85 -2.14 15.13
N PHE A 93 -22.20 -0.99 15.11
CA PHE A 93 -22.14 -0.17 13.90
C PHE A 93 -21.47 -0.89 12.73
N ALA A 94 -20.38 -1.60 12.95
CA ALA A 94 -19.74 -2.39 11.90
C ALA A 94 -20.67 -3.48 11.35
N VAL A 95 -21.40 -4.17 12.24
CA VAL A 95 -22.39 -5.19 11.86
C VAL A 95 -23.53 -4.58 11.05
N GLU A 96 -24.08 -3.46 11.46
CA GLU A 96 -25.16 -2.74 10.73
C GLU A 96 -24.73 -2.32 9.33
N VAL A 97 -23.49 -1.81 9.18
CA VAL A 97 -22.90 -1.49 7.88
C VAL A 97 -22.78 -2.75 7.01
N LEU A 98 -22.20 -3.82 7.54
CA LEU A 98 -22.03 -5.09 6.80
C LEU A 98 -23.36 -5.70 6.38
N GLN A 99 -24.38 -5.65 7.25
CA GLN A 99 -25.73 -6.10 6.92
C GLN A 99 -26.38 -5.25 5.84
N ALA A 100 -26.23 -3.92 5.88
CA ALA A 100 -26.74 -3.03 4.85
C ALA A 100 -26.07 -3.28 3.49
N VAL A 101 -24.73 -3.46 3.48
CA VAL A 101 -23.98 -3.86 2.29
C VAL A 101 -24.46 -5.20 1.76
N ARG A 102 -24.55 -6.23 2.61
CA ARG A 102 -25.00 -7.57 2.21
C ARG A 102 -26.41 -7.56 1.62
N ARG A 103 -27.35 -6.82 2.21
CA ARG A 103 -28.69 -6.65 1.63
C ARG A 103 -28.67 -6.05 0.22
N ALA A 104 -27.77 -5.07 -0.01
CA ALA A 104 -27.68 -4.39 -1.30
C ALA A 104 -27.01 -5.22 -2.39
N VAL A 105 -25.98 -6.00 -2.04
CA VAL A 105 -25.22 -6.80 -3.02
C VAL A 105 -25.64 -8.26 -3.14
N GLY A 106 -26.34 -8.80 -2.14
CA GLY A 106 -26.79 -10.21 -2.13
C GLY A 106 -25.70 -11.20 -1.68
N GLY A 107 -26.09 -12.47 -1.51
CA GLY A 107 -25.24 -13.52 -0.93
C GLY A 107 -24.06 -13.99 -1.78
N GLY A 108 -24.11 -13.81 -3.10
CA GLY A 108 -23.05 -14.25 -4.02
C GLY A 108 -22.00 -13.20 -4.32
N PHE A 109 -22.03 -12.05 -3.66
CA PHE A 109 -21.06 -10.96 -3.87
C PHE A 109 -20.09 -10.90 -2.70
N PRO A 110 -18.76 -11.08 -2.91
CA PRO A 110 -17.78 -11.09 -1.85
C PRO A 110 -17.67 -9.74 -1.12
N ILE A 111 -17.66 -9.78 0.20
CA ILE A 111 -17.44 -8.65 1.10
C ILE A 111 -16.17 -8.91 1.89
N GLU A 112 -15.17 -8.09 1.67
CA GLU A 112 -13.95 -8.04 2.48
C GLU A 112 -14.12 -7.01 3.60
N PHE A 113 -13.69 -7.37 4.81
CA PHE A 113 -13.58 -6.40 5.90
C PHE A 113 -12.12 -6.21 6.30
N ARG A 114 -11.65 -4.96 6.22
CA ARG A 114 -10.29 -4.63 6.63
C ARG A 114 -10.29 -4.02 8.02
N MET A 115 -9.56 -4.66 8.95
CA MET A 115 -9.40 -4.20 10.33
C MET A 115 -7.95 -4.04 10.73
N SER A 116 -7.70 -3.32 11.81
CA SER A 116 -6.45 -3.44 12.56
C SER A 116 -6.56 -4.67 13.46
N GLY A 117 -5.62 -5.62 13.37
CA GLY A 117 -5.59 -6.79 14.26
C GLY A 117 -5.28 -6.40 15.71
N ALA A 118 -4.56 -5.29 15.88
CA ALA A 118 -4.32 -4.59 17.13
C ALA A 118 -4.03 -3.12 16.85
N GLU A 119 -4.32 -2.22 17.78
CA GLU A 119 -4.03 -0.78 17.62
C GLU A 119 -2.61 -0.41 18.04
N LEU A 120 -1.94 -1.28 18.79
CA LEU A 120 -0.53 -1.18 19.20
C LEU A 120 -0.23 0.12 19.96
N VAL A 121 -1.18 0.56 20.76
CA VAL A 121 -1.10 1.77 21.59
C VAL A 121 -1.87 1.56 22.88
N GLU A 122 -1.41 2.18 23.96
CA GLU A 122 -2.10 2.15 25.25
C GLU A 122 -3.52 2.72 25.14
N GLY A 123 -4.48 2.04 25.75
CA GLY A 123 -5.92 2.36 25.67
C GLY A 123 -6.62 1.91 24.40
N GLY A 124 -5.90 1.45 23.39
CA GLY A 124 -6.44 0.78 22.21
C GLY A 124 -6.66 -0.72 22.46
N TYR A 125 -7.36 -1.39 21.53
CA TYR A 125 -7.52 -2.84 21.64
C TYR A 125 -6.23 -3.57 21.21
N ASP A 126 -5.96 -4.66 21.92
CA ASP A 126 -4.86 -5.60 21.66
C ASP A 126 -5.25 -6.71 20.66
N LEU A 127 -4.36 -7.68 20.45
CA LEU A 127 -4.60 -8.80 19.55
C LEU A 127 -5.73 -9.72 20.07
N GLU A 128 -5.84 -9.93 21.37
CA GLU A 128 -6.88 -10.77 21.95
C GLU A 128 -8.27 -10.18 21.69
N GLU A 129 -8.42 -8.88 21.90
CA GLU A 129 -9.66 -8.18 21.57
C GLU A 129 -9.88 -8.13 20.03
N GLY A 130 -8.82 -7.96 19.23
CA GLY A 130 -8.87 -8.05 17.78
C GLY A 130 -9.43 -9.41 17.29
N ILE A 131 -9.04 -10.51 17.91
CA ILE A 131 -9.61 -11.85 17.64
C ILE A 131 -11.10 -11.88 17.98
N ARG A 132 -11.52 -11.31 19.12
CA ARG A 132 -12.94 -11.24 19.50
C ARG A 132 -13.75 -10.39 18.53
N ILE A 133 -13.21 -9.26 18.07
CA ILE A 133 -13.82 -8.43 17.01
C ILE A 133 -13.97 -9.24 15.71
N ALA A 134 -12.93 -9.93 15.27
CA ALA A 134 -12.97 -10.75 14.07
C ALA A 134 -14.07 -11.80 14.12
N LYS A 135 -14.23 -12.52 15.25
CA LYS A 135 -15.31 -13.49 15.47
C LYS A 135 -16.70 -12.87 15.42
N GLN A 136 -16.88 -11.65 15.93
CA GLN A 136 -18.17 -10.95 15.87
C GLN A 136 -18.55 -10.55 14.45
N LEU A 137 -17.57 -10.26 13.60
CA LEU A 137 -17.78 -9.79 12.21
C LEU A 137 -17.81 -10.93 11.19
N GLU A 138 -17.20 -12.07 11.51
CA GLU A 138 -17.06 -13.23 10.62
C GLU A 138 -18.38 -13.66 9.93
N PRO A 139 -19.55 -13.69 10.60
CA PRO A 139 -20.80 -14.12 9.95
C PRO A 139 -21.27 -13.20 8.80
N TYR A 140 -20.70 -12.03 8.66
CA TYR A 140 -21.16 -10.99 7.73
C TYR A 140 -20.20 -10.74 6.57
N ILE A 141 -19.03 -11.40 6.55
CA ILE A 141 -17.95 -11.17 5.59
C ILE A 141 -17.54 -12.47 4.90
N ASP A 142 -16.85 -12.35 3.78
CA ASP A 142 -16.31 -13.48 3.00
C ASP A 142 -14.77 -13.51 3.03
N LEU A 143 -14.12 -12.42 3.46
CA LEU A 143 -12.68 -12.28 3.59
C LEU A 143 -12.34 -11.28 4.70
N LEU A 144 -11.41 -11.64 5.56
CA LEU A 144 -10.89 -10.76 6.60
C LEU A 144 -9.48 -10.27 6.22
N HIS A 145 -9.30 -8.96 6.10
CA HIS A 145 -8.01 -8.33 5.83
C HIS A 145 -7.43 -7.73 7.11
N VAL A 146 -6.34 -8.28 7.58
CA VAL A 146 -5.72 -7.88 8.85
C VAL A 146 -4.54 -6.95 8.60
N SER A 147 -4.67 -5.72 9.11
CA SER A 147 -3.63 -4.69 9.18
C SER A 147 -3.30 -4.37 10.63
N ALA A 148 -2.70 -3.22 10.95
CA ALA A 148 -2.34 -2.83 12.30
C ALA A 148 -2.41 -1.32 12.53
N GLY A 149 -2.57 -0.93 13.79
CA GLY A 149 -2.39 0.43 14.26
C GLY A 149 -3.50 1.41 13.88
N THR A 150 -3.26 2.66 14.23
CA THR A 150 -4.12 3.82 13.91
C THR A 150 -3.31 4.95 13.29
N TYR A 151 -3.93 5.76 12.43
CA TYR A 151 -3.26 6.92 11.84
C TYR A 151 -2.84 7.96 12.88
N GLN A 152 -3.64 8.13 13.93
CA GLN A 152 -3.43 9.16 14.94
C GLN A 152 -2.30 8.84 15.91
N LYS A 153 -2.03 7.57 16.20
CA LYS A 153 -1.12 7.15 17.27
C LYS A 153 0.03 6.25 16.80
N THR A 154 -0.23 5.35 15.85
CA THR A 154 0.71 4.32 15.41
C THR A 154 0.85 4.28 13.89
N PHE A 155 1.03 5.47 13.29
CA PHE A 155 1.13 5.64 11.83
C PHE A 155 2.20 4.75 11.19
N GLY A 156 3.35 4.55 11.86
CA GLY A 156 4.43 3.70 11.39
C GLY A 156 4.04 2.22 11.26
N GLN A 157 3.05 1.74 12.03
CA GLN A 157 2.53 0.38 11.90
C GLN A 157 1.53 0.26 10.75
N THR A 158 0.71 1.30 10.54
CA THR A 158 -0.21 1.35 9.40
C THR A 158 0.53 1.49 8.07
N HIS A 159 1.68 2.15 8.10
CA HIS A 159 2.53 2.43 6.93
C HIS A 159 4.00 2.12 7.26
N PRO A 160 4.42 0.85 7.25
CA PRO A 160 5.80 0.48 7.56
C PRO A 160 6.80 1.22 6.66
N SER A 161 7.78 1.89 7.27
CA SER A 161 8.86 2.60 6.60
C SER A 161 10.05 1.70 6.34
N MET A 162 11.12 2.23 5.73
CA MET A 162 12.39 1.52 5.55
C MET A 162 13.06 1.10 6.87
N PHE A 163 12.69 1.74 7.99
CA PHE A 163 13.20 1.41 9.33
C PHE A 163 12.44 0.26 10.01
N THR A 164 11.38 -0.25 9.37
CA THR A 164 10.54 -1.32 9.89
C THR A 164 10.79 -2.59 9.09
N GLU A 165 10.79 -3.75 9.72
CA GLU A 165 10.95 -5.03 9.03
C GLU A 165 9.80 -5.30 8.05
N HIS A 166 10.10 -6.03 6.98
CA HIS A 166 9.09 -6.51 6.05
C HIS A 166 8.19 -7.55 6.73
N GLY A 167 6.90 -7.50 6.44
CA GLY A 167 5.94 -8.43 7.04
C GLY A 167 5.63 -8.15 8.51
N CYS A 168 5.98 -6.96 9.03
CA CYS A 168 5.87 -6.61 10.45
C CYS A 168 4.46 -6.82 11.07
N ASN A 169 3.40 -6.89 10.28
CA ASN A 169 2.03 -7.10 10.75
C ASN A 169 1.49 -8.51 10.46
N VAL A 170 2.28 -9.39 9.80
CA VAL A 170 1.84 -10.73 9.40
C VAL A 170 1.46 -11.59 10.60
N TYR A 171 2.15 -11.45 11.73
CA TYR A 171 1.85 -12.20 12.94
C TYR A 171 0.43 -11.97 13.46
N LEU A 172 -0.15 -10.78 13.26
CA LEU A 172 -1.53 -10.48 13.62
C LEU A 172 -2.51 -11.29 12.77
N ALA A 173 -2.27 -11.34 11.46
CA ALA A 173 -3.08 -12.15 10.55
C ALA A 173 -2.96 -13.63 10.87
N ALA A 174 -1.74 -14.11 11.09
CA ALA A 174 -1.46 -15.50 11.42
C ALA A 174 -2.15 -15.96 12.71
N GLU A 175 -2.19 -15.11 13.73
CA GLU A 175 -2.87 -15.45 14.98
C GLU A 175 -4.39 -15.40 14.82
N ILE A 176 -4.95 -14.33 14.23
CA ILE A 176 -6.40 -14.20 14.00
C ILE A 176 -6.92 -15.37 13.15
N LYS A 177 -6.18 -15.79 12.13
CA LYS A 177 -6.55 -16.91 11.25
C LYS A 177 -6.82 -18.21 11.99
N LYS A 178 -6.18 -18.46 13.12
CA LYS A 178 -6.43 -19.67 13.94
C LYS A 178 -7.82 -19.69 14.60
N HIS A 179 -8.52 -18.55 14.59
CA HIS A 179 -9.75 -18.32 15.35
C HIS A 179 -10.98 -18.01 14.50
N VAL A 180 -10.82 -17.87 13.19
CA VAL A 180 -11.89 -17.62 12.22
C VAL A 180 -11.86 -18.67 11.11
N SER A 181 -12.99 -18.88 10.43
CA SER A 181 -13.12 -19.83 9.32
C SER A 181 -13.09 -19.17 7.94
N VAL A 182 -13.34 -17.86 7.87
CA VAL A 182 -13.18 -17.10 6.62
C VAL A 182 -11.70 -16.97 6.25
N PRO A 183 -11.36 -16.90 4.94
CA PRO A 183 -10.00 -16.61 4.51
C PRO A 183 -9.45 -15.34 5.13
N VAL A 184 -8.16 -15.33 5.45
CA VAL A 184 -7.48 -14.19 6.06
C VAL A 184 -6.38 -13.67 5.15
N ALA A 185 -6.41 -12.36 4.91
CA ALA A 185 -5.38 -11.65 4.16
C ALA A 185 -4.45 -10.88 5.09
N ALA A 186 -3.14 -10.93 4.78
CA ALA A 186 -2.09 -10.21 5.51
C ALA A 186 -1.51 -9.06 4.67
N ILE A 187 -1.11 -7.98 5.36
CA ILE A 187 -0.38 -6.84 4.81
C ILE A 187 0.67 -6.36 5.81
N GLY A 188 1.75 -5.71 5.33
CA GLY A 188 2.74 -5.14 6.23
C GLY A 188 4.10 -4.91 5.58
N GLY A 189 4.18 -4.02 4.58
CA GLY A 189 5.44 -3.71 3.89
C GLY A 189 5.97 -4.85 3.01
N LEU A 190 5.06 -5.69 2.50
CA LEU A 190 5.39 -6.81 1.61
C LEU A 190 5.73 -6.33 0.20
N SER A 191 6.82 -6.83 -0.37
CA SER A 191 7.30 -6.52 -1.72
C SER A 191 8.18 -7.61 -2.33
N ASP A 192 8.60 -8.58 -1.53
CA ASP A 192 9.45 -9.69 -1.97
C ASP A 192 8.61 -10.93 -2.26
N PRO A 193 8.66 -11.50 -3.49
CA PRO A 193 7.86 -12.65 -3.87
C PRO A 193 8.14 -13.89 -3.01
N ALA A 194 9.41 -14.17 -2.68
CA ALA A 194 9.75 -15.34 -1.87
C ALA A 194 9.21 -15.23 -0.45
N GLN A 195 9.24 -14.02 0.15
CA GLN A 195 8.63 -13.78 1.45
C GLN A 195 7.12 -13.97 1.40
N MET A 196 6.45 -13.43 0.36
CA MET A 196 5.00 -13.55 0.20
C MET A 196 4.56 -15.00 0.00
N GLU A 197 5.29 -15.77 -0.82
CA GLU A 197 5.07 -17.21 -0.99
C GLU A 197 5.27 -17.96 0.33
N GLY A 198 6.32 -17.63 1.08
CA GLY A 198 6.58 -18.24 2.39
C GLY A 198 5.45 -18.02 3.41
N ILE A 199 4.80 -16.85 3.40
CA ILE A 199 3.64 -16.54 4.25
C ILE A 199 2.46 -17.45 3.91
N ILE A 200 2.18 -17.64 2.62
CA ILE A 200 1.08 -18.51 2.15
C ILE A 200 1.42 -19.98 2.43
N ALA A 201 2.60 -20.45 2.01
CA ALA A 201 3.01 -21.84 2.15
C ALA A 201 3.07 -22.30 3.61
N SER A 202 3.45 -21.42 4.54
CA SER A 202 3.45 -21.72 5.98
C SER A 202 2.08 -21.59 6.64
N GLY A 203 1.04 -21.21 5.90
CA GLY A 203 -0.32 -21.07 6.41
C GLY A 203 -0.57 -19.85 7.31
N GLN A 204 0.33 -18.85 7.29
CA GLN A 204 0.18 -17.64 8.09
C GLN A 204 -0.96 -16.74 7.58
N ALA A 205 -1.23 -16.77 6.28
CA ALA A 205 -2.37 -16.12 5.64
C ALA A 205 -2.82 -16.92 4.43
N ASP A 206 -4.03 -16.64 3.93
CA ASP A 206 -4.54 -17.21 2.67
C ASP A 206 -4.26 -16.30 1.48
N ILE A 207 -4.14 -15.00 1.74
CA ILE A 207 -3.90 -13.96 0.73
C ILE A 207 -2.86 -12.99 1.28
N VAL A 208 -2.00 -12.46 0.41
CA VAL A 208 -1.09 -11.35 0.73
C VAL A 208 -1.49 -10.10 -0.04
N TYR A 209 -1.50 -8.97 0.65
CA TYR A 209 -1.80 -7.67 0.07
C TYR A 209 -0.56 -6.80 0.00
N MET A 210 -0.44 -6.09 -1.12
CA MET A 210 0.58 -5.08 -1.32
C MET A 210 -0.04 -3.83 -1.95
N ALA A 211 0.39 -2.65 -1.51
CA ALA A 211 -0.06 -1.38 -2.06
C ALA A 211 1.11 -0.61 -2.67
N ARG A 212 2.07 -0.17 -1.84
CA ARG A 212 3.22 0.61 -2.32
C ARG A 212 4.17 -0.17 -3.23
N ALA A 213 4.24 -1.50 -3.09
CA ALA A 213 4.98 -2.36 -4.02
C ALA A 213 4.41 -2.23 -5.45
N LEU A 214 3.08 -2.21 -5.61
CA LEU A 214 2.42 -2.00 -6.90
C LEU A 214 2.49 -0.55 -7.41
N LEU A 215 2.72 0.43 -6.52
CA LEU A 215 3.05 1.79 -6.96
C LEU A 215 4.47 1.86 -7.53
N ALA A 216 5.41 1.10 -6.95
CA ALA A 216 6.79 1.03 -7.46
C ALA A 216 6.88 0.21 -8.75
N ASP A 217 6.19 -0.92 -8.80
CA ASP A 217 6.13 -1.82 -9.96
C ASP A 217 4.71 -2.39 -10.14
N PRO A 218 3.88 -1.78 -10.99
CA PRO A 218 2.51 -2.27 -11.24
C PRO A 218 2.47 -3.65 -11.90
N PHE A 219 3.57 -4.09 -12.50
CA PHE A 219 3.68 -5.40 -13.17
C PHE A 219 4.32 -6.49 -12.27
N LEU A 220 4.55 -6.23 -10.99
CA LEU A 220 5.14 -7.18 -10.06
C LEU A 220 4.48 -8.57 -10.13
N PRO A 221 3.14 -8.74 -10.03
CA PRO A 221 2.54 -10.07 -10.10
C PRO A 221 2.78 -10.77 -11.45
N ARG A 222 2.72 -10.03 -12.56
CA ARG A 222 3.00 -10.56 -13.89
C ARG A 222 4.45 -11.03 -14.02
N LYS A 223 5.41 -10.23 -13.51
CA LYS A 223 6.84 -10.59 -13.54
C LYS A 223 7.11 -11.88 -12.77
N VAL A 224 6.45 -12.08 -11.63
CA VAL A 224 6.52 -13.35 -10.87
C VAL A 224 6.01 -14.52 -11.71
N CYS A 225 4.83 -14.40 -12.31
CA CYS A 225 4.27 -15.45 -13.18
C CYS A 225 5.13 -15.76 -14.42
N GLU A 226 5.94 -14.80 -14.86
CA GLU A 226 6.83 -14.92 -16.01
C GLU A 226 8.29 -15.31 -15.63
N ASN A 227 8.56 -15.61 -14.36
CA ASN A 227 9.91 -15.88 -13.81
C ASN A 227 10.91 -14.74 -14.08
N ARG A 228 10.48 -13.50 -13.89
CA ARG A 228 11.26 -12.27 -14.12
C ARG A 228 11.46 -11.48 -12.82
N GLU A 229 11.66 -12.15 -11.72
CA GLU A 229 11.77 -11.51 -10.39
C GLU A 229 12.95 -10.54 -10.30
N THR A 230 14.04 -10.78 -11.05
CA THR A 230 15.20 -9.88 -11.12
C THR A 230 14.88 -8.50 -11.72
N GLU A 231 13.74 -8.38 -12.41
CA GLU A 231 13.26 -7.12 -12.99
C GLU A 231 12.26 -6.38 -12.11
N ILE A 232 11.91 -6.93 -10.94
CA ILE A 232 10.95 -6.30 -10.04
C ILE A 232 11.59 -5.10 -9.34
N VAL A 233 11.04 -3.92 -9.60
CA VAL A 233 11.45 -2.69 -8.93
C VAL A 233 10.78 -2.62 -7.56
N LYS A 234 11.49 -3.00 -6.51
CA LYS A 234 10.98 -3.03 -5.15
C LYS A 234 10.67 -1.63 -4.62
N CYS A 235 9.64 -1.51 -3.79
CA CYS A 235 9.31 -0.28 -3.07
C CYS A 235 10.36 0.00 -1.99
N LEU A 236 11.04 1.13 -2.06
CA LEU A 236 12.04 1.55 -1.06
C LEU A 236 11.45 1.93 0.30
N ARG A 237 10.14 1.95 0.46
CA ARG A 237 9.43 2.38 1.69
C ARG A 237 9.85 3.78 2.19
N CYS A 238 10.31 4.63 1.27
CA CYS A 238 10.89 5.97 1.50
C CYS A 238 9.85 7.07 1.75
N PHE A 239 8.56 6.78 1.67
CA PHE A 239 7.45 7.72 1.87
C PHE A 239 7.31 8.87 0.87
N THR A 240 8.10 8.97 -0.18
CA THR A 240 7.96 10.02 -1.20
C THR A 240 6.52 10.12 -1.73
N CYS A 241 5.87 9.00 -2.01
CA CYS A 241 4.48 8.96 -2.48
C CYS A 241 3.46 9.50 -1.47
N MET A 242 3.77 9.45 -0.17
CA MET A 242 2.90 9.99 0.89
C MET A 242 3.18 11.48 1.12
N ALA A 243 4.44 11.89 1.13
CA ALA A 243 4.84 13.29 1.29
C ALA A 243 4.34 14.14 0.12
N GLU A 244 4.53 13.70 -1.12
CA GLU A 244 4.07 14.40 -2.32
C GLU A 244 2.53 14.57 -2.32
N ARG A 245 1.78 13.55 -1.91
CA ARG A 245 0.33 13.67 -1.79
C ARG A 245 -0.09 14.78 -0.82
N ALA A 246 0.63 14.94 0.27
CA ALA A 246 0.30 15.96 1.28
C ALA A 246 0.54 17.39 0.73
N VAL A 247 1.52 17.55 -0.17
CA VAL A 247 1.92 18.86 -0.71
C VAL A 247 1.18 19.19 -2.01
N THR A 248 1.15 18.25 -2.97
CA THR A 248 0.69 18.51 -4.34
C THR A 248 -0.65 17.88 -4.67
N SER A 249 -1.25 17.09 -3.76
CA SER A 249 -2.43 16.24 -4.00
C SER A 249 -2.24 15.18 -5.09
N THR A 250 -1.03 15.02 -5.61
CA THR A 250 -0.64 13.97 -6.56
C THR A 250 0.29 12.97 -5.87
N ARG A 251 0.60 11.88 -6.54
CA ARG A 251 1.58 10.93 -6.05
C ARG A 251 2.79 10.92 -6.97
N ARG A 252 3.98 10.80 -6.36
CA ARG A 252 5.23 10.52 -7.06
C ARG A 252 5.91 9.34 -6.40
N CYS A 253 6.72 8.61 -7.14
CA CYS A 253 7.52 7.53 -6.61
C CYS A 253 8.99 7.74 -6.96
N THR A 254 9.87 7.46 -6.02
CA THR A 254 11.32 7.57 -6.22
C THR A 254 11.82 6.63 -7.32
N VAL A 255 11.18 5.47 -7.47
CA VAL A 255 11.63 4.40 -8.39
C VAL A 255 10.68 4.17 -9.58
N ASN A 256 9.51 4.80 -9.60
CA ASN A 256 8.57 4.73 -10.71
C ASN A 256 8.22 6.15 -11.19
N PRO A 257 8.86 6.63 -12.27
CA PRO A 257 8.61 7.98 -12.77
C PRO A 257 7.26 8.16 -13.46
N LEU A 258 6.51 7.08 -13.74
CA LEU A 258 5.26 7.13 -14.47
C LEU A 258 4.03 7.31 -13.55
N ILE A 259 4.17 7.02 -12.26
CA ILE A 259 3.04 7.13 -11.32
C ILE A 259 2.46 8.55 -11.28
N GLY A 260 1.15 8.65 -11.37
CA GLY A 260 0.40 9.91 -11.39
C GLY A 260 0.50 10.65 -12.72
N ARG A 261 1.09 10.01 -13.75
CA ARG A 261 1.27 10.56 -15.10
C ARG A 261 0.67 9.66 -16.17
N GLU A 262 -0.12 8.69 -15.81
CA GLU A 262 -0.70 7.69 -16.70
C GLU A 262 -1.57 8.34 -17.78
N MET A 263 -2.18 9.49 -17.46
CA MET A 263 -3.01 10.27 -18.40
C MET A 263 -2.21 11.31 -19.22
N ASP A 264 -0.92 11.47 -18.94
CA ASP A 264 -0.07 12.49 -19.63
C ASP A 264 0.48 11.98 -20.98
N GLY A 265 0.16 10.76 -21.38
CA GLY A 265 0.71 10.14 -22.60
C GLY A 265 2.21 9.85 -22.50
N VAL A 266 2.74 9.70 -21.29
CA VAL A 266 4.17 9.41 -21.03
C VAL A 266 4.55 7.94 -21.21
N GLU A 267 3.74 7.19 -21.95
CA GLU A 267 4.07 5.81 -22.30
C GLU A 267 5.42 5.74 -23.05
N VAL A 268 6.14 4.65 -22.78
CA VAL A 268 7.40 4.40 -23.50
C VAL A 268 7.09 3.93 -24.91
N LEU A 269 6.74 4.87 -25.79
CA LEU A 269 6.44 4.60 -27.18
C LEU A 269 7.71 4.37 -28.01
N PRO A 270 7.66 3.53 -29.06
CA PRO A 270 8.75 3.40 -30.01
C PRO A 270 9.17 4.76 -30.59
N ALA A 271 10.45 4.98 -30.74
CA ALA A 271 10.94 6.19 -31.38
C ALA A 271 10.63 6.16 -32.89
N PRO A 272 10.26 7.30 -33.49
CA PRO A 272 10.00 7.37 -34.93
C PRO A 272 11.25 7.03 -35.78
N GLU A 273 12.42 7.25 -35.22
CA GLU A 273 13.69 6.94 -35.83
C GLU A 273 14.63 6.26 -34.84
N ARG A 274 15.21 5.12 -35.24
CA ARG A 274 16.20 4.40 -34.44
C ARG A 274 17.53 5.12 -34.50
N LYS A 275 18.07 5.46 -33.32
CA LYS A 275 19.38 6.12 -33.18
C LYS A 275 20.34 5.23 -32.37
N LYS A 276 21.62 5.51 -32.53
CA LYS A 276 22.67 5.07 -31.61
C LYS A 276 22.70 6.06 -30.44
N VAL A 277 22.59 5.60 -29.23
CA VAL A 277 22.58 6.41 -28.00
C VAL A 277 23.70 5.92 -27.10
N LEU A 278 24.59 6.83 -26.71
CA LEU A 278 25.60 6.56 -25.69
C LEU A 278 25.16 7.19 -24.36
N VAL A 279 25.20 6.41 -23.30
CA VAL A 279 24.92 6.85 -21.94
C VAL A 279 26.22 6.82 -21.14
N ALA A 280 26.61 7.96 -20.58
CA ALA A 280 27.79 8.11 -19.74
C ALA A 280 27.42 7.96 -18.27
N GLY A 281 27.92 6.89 -17.62
CA GLY A 281 27.73 6.58 -16.24
C GLY A 281 26.65 5.53 -15.97
N GLY A 282 27.02 4.49 -15.22
CA GLY A 282 26.19 3.34 -14.83
C GLY A 282 25.53 3.50 -13.46
N GLY A 283 25.29 4.74 -13.00
CA GLY A 283 24.48 5.03 -11.83
C GLY A 283 22.98 4.83 -12.12
N PRO A 284 22.08 4.99 -11.10
CA PRO A 284 20.65 4.71 -11.25
C PRO A 284 19.99 5.54 -12.37
N GLY A 285 20.37 6.79 -12.53
CA GLY A 285 19.85 7.65 -13.59
C GLY A 285 20.27 7.19 -14.99
N GLY A 286 21.57 6.84 -15.17
CA GLY A 286 22.08 6.32 -16.44
C GLY A 286 21.50 4.98 -16.82
N LEU A 287 21.42 4.04 -15.87
CA LEU A 287 20.80 2.72 -16.09
C LEU A 287 19.33 2.85 -16.52
N TYR A 288 18.56 3.69 -15.84
CA TYR A 288 17.15 3.89 -16.20
C TYR A 288 16.98 4.62 -17.54
N ALA A 289 17.86 5.60 -17.85
CA ALA A 289 17.87 6.27 -19.14
C ALA A 289 18.22 5.30 -20.28
N ALA A 290 19.24 4.47 -20.10
CA ALA A 290 19.63 3.44 -21.06
C ALA A 290 18.51 2.42 -21.32
N TYR A 291 17.90 1.91 -20.24
CA TYR A 291 16.73 1.04 -20.32
C TYR A 291 15.59 1.69 -21.11
N THR A 292 15.25 2.94 -20.80
CA THR A 292 14.16 3.65 -21.47
C THR A 292 14.46 3.87 -22.95
N ALA A 293 15.69 4.27 -23.30
CA ALA A 293 16.11 4.44 -24.68
C ALA A 293 16.06 3.11 -25.49
N ALA A 294 16.52 2.01 -24.87
CA ALA A 294 16.46 0.69 -25.50
C ALA A 294 15.01 0.25 -25.75
N ARG A 295 14.11 0.43 -24.76
CA ARG A 295 12.69 0.16 -24.94
C ARG A 295 12.02 0.98 -26.03
N ARG A 296 12.55 2.16 -26.34
CA ARG A 296 12.13 2.98 -27.48
C ARG A 296 12.69 2.51 -28.82
N GLY A 297 13.50 1.44 -28.83
CA GLY A 297 14.06 0.83 -30.03
C GLY A 297 15.42 1.39 -30.46
N HIS A 298 16.04 2.25 -29.68
CA HIS A 298 17.40 2.73 -29.96
C HIS A 298 18.44 1.63 -29.76
N ARG A 299 19.60 1.73 -30.45
CA ARG A 299 20.80 0.98 -30.09
C ARG A 299 21.50 1.73 -28.97
N VAL A 300 21.62 1.13 -27.79
CA VAL A 300 22.14 1.82 -26.60
C VAL A 300 23.45 1.19 -26.14
N ILE A 301 24.44 2.04 -25.90
CA ILE A 301 25.72 1.71 -25.26
C ILE A 301 25.78 2.50 -23.96
N LEU A 302 25.97 1.82 -22.82
CA LEU A 302 26.21 2.45 -21.53
C LEU A 302 27.68 2.24 -21.15
N CYS A 303 28.39 3.32 -20.92
CA CYS A 303 29.79 3.31 -20.46
C CYS A 303 29.83 3.66 -18.97
N GLU A 304 30.52 2.83 -18.18
CA GLU A 304 30.82 3.08 -16.77
C GLU A 304 32.32 3.01 -16.55
N LYS A 305 32.90 4.06 -15.96
CA LYS A 305 34.34 4.15 -15.72
C LYS A 305 34.86 3.16 -14.67
N GLU A 306 34.00 2.80 -13.72
CA GLU A 306 34.31 1.82 -12.69
C GLU A 306 34.08 0.36 -13.20
N GLY A 307 34.56 -0.62 -12.43
CA GLY A 307 34.39 -2.04 -12.73
C GLY A 307 33.00 -2.59 -12.38
N GLU A 308 32.10 -1.77 -11.86
CA GLU A 308 30.76 -2.17 -11.44
C GLU A 308 29.73 -1.04 -11.59
N LEU A 309 28.45 -1.44 -11.77
CA LEU A 309 27.33 -0.53 -11.89
C LEU A 309 26.79 -0.10 -10.52
N GLY A 310 25.95 0.94 -10.50
CA GLY A 310 25.21 1.38 -9.32
C GLY A 310 25.56 2.78 -8.80
N GLY A 311 26.72 3.31 -9.17
CA GLY A 311 27.13 4.67 -8.78
C GLY A 311 27.02 4.88 -7.27
N ILE A 312 26.34 5.96 -6.85
CA ILE A 312 26.20 6.33 -5.42
C ILE A 312 25.44 5.27 -4.60
N LEU A 313 24.55 4.46 -5.21
CA LEU A 313 23.80 3.44 -4.47
C LEU A 313 24.69 2.35 -3.87
N LYS A 314 25.92 2.20 -4.35
CA LYS A 314 26.88 1.24 -3.78
C LYS A 314 27.25 1.57 -2.33
N SER A 315 27.23 2.83 -1.94
CA SER A 315 27.51 3.27 -0.57
C SER A 315 26.46 2.79 0.45
N GLU A 316 25.29 2.39 -0.01
CA GLU A 316 24.18 1.96 0.84
C GLU A 316 24.28 0.50 1.27
N GLN A 317 25.22 -0.29 0.70
CA GLN A 317 25.41 -1.72 0.97
C GLN A 317 25.58 -2.05 2.45
N ALA A 318 26.33 -1.21 3.18
CA ALA A 318 26.63 -1.42 4.60
C ALA A 318 25.50 -0.99 5.56
N ILE A 319 24.39 -0.45 5.04
CA ILE A 319 23.30 0.11 5.83
C ILE A 319 22.09 -0.83 5.74
N PRO A 320 21.78 -1.64 6.79
CA PRO A 320 20.77 -2.70 6.69
C PRO A 320 19.39 -2.23 6.24
N PHE A 321 18.90 -1.09 6.76
CA PHE A 321 17.58 -0.57 6.42
C PHE A 321 17.52 0.12 5.03
N LYS A 322 18.65 0.20 4.32
CA LYS A 322 18.74 0.74 2.94
C LYS A 322 19.08 -0.34 1.92
N HIS A 323 18.97 -1.60 2.29
CA HIS A 323 19.35 -2.71 1.43
C HIS A 323 18.62 -2.69 0.07
N GLU A 324 17.33 -2.36 0.04
CA GLU A 324 16.60 -2.22 -1.23
C GLU A 324 17.13 -1.09 -2.13
N MET A 325 17.74 -0.05 -1.56
CA MET A 325 18.40 1.00 -2.37
C MET A 325 19.66 0.46 -3.04
N TYR A 326 20.43 -0.37 -2.34
CA TYR A 326 21.58 -1.05 -2.93
C TYR A 326 21.16 -2.04 -4.02
N GLU A 327 20.14 -2.88 -3.75
CA GLU A 327 19.60 -3.85 -4.72
C GLU A 327 19.02 -3.19 -5.98
N LEU A 328 18.50 -1.97 -5.87
CA LEU A 328 17.92 -1.24 -6.99
C LEU A 328 18.91 -1.07 -8.17
N ALA A 329 20.18 -0.92 -7.88
CA ALA A 329 21.22 -0.85 -8.93
C ALA A 329 21.27 -2.12 -9.77
N GLY A 330 21.23 -3.29 -9.11
CA GLY A 330 21.17 -4.60 -9.78
C GLY A 330 19.89 -4.77 -10.61
N THR A 331 18.75 -4.37 -10.05
CA THR A 331 17.46 -4.40 -10.77
C THR A 331 17.49 -3.54 -12.03
N TYR A 332 17.99 -2.32 -11.94
CA TYR A 332 18.10 -1.44 -13.13
C TYR A 332 19.10 -1.95 -14.14
N ALA A 333 20.19 -2.58 -13.69
CA ALA A 333 21.14 -3.25 -14.59
C ALA A 333 20.48 -4.41 -15.34
N ALA A 334 19.73 -5.27 -14.63
CA ALA A 334 18.99 -6.36 -15.24
C ALA A 334 17.96 -5.87 -16.28
N LEU A 335 17.20 -4.84 -15.94
CA LEU A 335 16.26 -4.20 -16.88
C LEU A 335 16.95 -3.69 -18.13
N ALA A 336 18.11 -3.02 -17.99
CA ALA A 336 18.88 -2.48 -19.12
C ALA A 336 19.44 -3.61 -20.00
N ILE A 337 20.06 -4.64 -19.39
CA ILE A 337 20.62 -5.80 -20.10
C ILE A 337 19.51 -6.54 -20.87
N ASN A 338 18.39 -6.82 -20.23
CA ASN A 338 17.26 -7.54 -20.85
C ASN A 338 16.60 -6.73 -21.97
N ALA A 339 16.71 -5.40 -21.92
CA ALA A 339 16.28 -4.52 -23.02
C ALA A 339 17.31 -4.43 -24.18
N GLY A 340 18.45 -5.09 -24.07
CA GLY A 340 19.49 -5.10 -25.12
C GLY A 340 20.49 -3.95 -25.05
N VAL A 341 20.68 -3.33 -23.90
CA VAL A 341 21.73 -2.32 -23.68
C VAL A 341 23.10 -3.00 -23.66
N GLU A 342 24.04 -2.50 -24.47
CA GLU A 342 25.45 -2.88 -24.43
C GLU A 342 26.14 -2.15 -23.27
N ILE A 343 26.57 -2.90 -22.23
CA ILE A 343 27.24 -2.32 -21.06
C ILE A 343 28.76 -2.47 -21.20
N ARG A 344 29.48 -1.36 -21.07
CA ARG A 344 30.94 -1.31 -21.09
C ARG A 344 31.45 -0.78 -19.75
N LEU A 345 31.94 -1.67 -18.92
CA LEU A 345 32.62 -1.35 -17.67
C LEU A 345 34.07 -0.93 -17.92
N ASN A 346 34.72 -0.29 -16.93
CA ASN A 346 36.09 0.23 -17.03
C ASN A 346 36.28 1.10 -18.25
N THR A 347 35.23 1.83 -18.65
CA THR A 347 35.21 2.65 -19.88
C THR A 347 34.69 4.05 -19.54
N GLU A 348 35.63 5.02 -19.60
CA GLU A 348 35.26 6.42 -19.44
C GLU A 348 34.76 7.00 -20.76
N ALA A 349 33.56 7.58 -20.74
CA ALA A 349 32.99 8.28 -21.93
C ALA A 349 33.55 9.68 -22.07
N THR A 350 34.81 9.78 -22.52
CA THR A 350 35.43 11.07 -22.87
C THR A 350 34.83 11.65 -24.15
N ALA A 351 35.06 12.94 -24.43
CA ALA A 351 34.59 13.57 -25.66
C ALA A 351 35.10 12.83 -26.90
N GLU A 352 36.41 12.51 -26.94
CA GLU A 352 37.00 11.76 -28.04
C GLU A 352 36.42 10.35 -28.19
N TYR A 353 36.07 9.69 -27.05
CA TYR A 353 35.40 8.39 -27.09
C TYR A 353 34.02 8.50 -27.72
N VAL A 354 33.24 9.49 -27.31
CA VAL A 354 31.86 9.73 -27.81
C VAL A 354 31.88 10.06 -29.31
N GLU A 355 32.84 10.90 -29.77
CA GLU A 355 32.98 11.26 -31.19
C GLU A 355 33.37 10.06 -32.08
N ARG A 356 34.13 9.11 -31.53
CA ARG A 356 34.56 7.90 -32.26
C ARG A 356 33.47 6.86 -32.36
N GLU A 357 32.60 6.74 -31.33
CA GLU A 357 31.54 5.76 -31.28
C GLU A 357 30.31 6.16 -32.08
#